data_074555093c28babff1bb77a7cf04895b
#
_entry.id   074555093c28babff1bb77a7cf04895b
#
_cell.length_a   1.000
_cell.length_b   1.000
_cell.length_c   1.000
_cell.angle_alpha   90.00
_cell.angle_beta   90.00
_cell.angle_gamma   90.00
#
_symmetry.space_group_name_H-M   'P 1'
#
loop_
_entity.id
_entity.type
_entity.pdbx_description
1 polymer ?
#
loop_
_entity_poly.entity_id
_entity_poly.type
_entity_poly.pdbx_seq_one_letter_code
_entity_poly.pdbx_strand_id
1 'polypeptide(L)'
;MLGTVLPNRSLGEETPTEVTVFSPPHAIFFIAAGLLLYFLYRQALPKPIPGIPYNEVATKSILGDVASLQEGIARTGTFQIWLHEQAAKYNSPLFQIFIRPFGKPMLILSDFREAQDVLLRRSKEFDRASIVGDMISGVVPNHHIIMKTNSEWKHHRRLLQDLMSPQFLNENAAPIIYSGILQLIQLWNDKTRIAEGRPFLADSDIYYSVLDATTAFSFGANARSAIRPTMELVRGLGADDIRRLRGLTPAGGEQPMSFPTAEIDENLKASLDVADAIEQLQGSPVPRIKWKFVERQPAVRRAVEIKNDFLREEIGKALGRTQNSTGSKGLSSAVELMVLREKKLADNDGRKPDFFSSTMMDEIYGLIIAGHDTTSSTLGWGVKLLGDNTDSQSKLREVLKSAFADAAAEDRNPTIKEIIGTKIPYLDAVVEEIVRHGSAAVLLDREAVCDTELLGYRIPKGTVILSPARGQSILKPSIPVDESRRSKSSQNAKARAWDDADITQFKPERWLVDPNDASPEFDQQAGPQLAFGFGTRGCYGRRLAYLEMRMIVTMIVWNFQLLPCPKELSSYAPKEGFTYKPKDCYVRLQALH
;
A
#
# COMPACT_ATOMS: atom_id res chain seq x y z
N MET A 1 87.19 51.88 13.54
CA MET A 1 86.61 52.37 14.81
C MET A 1 85.22 51.86 14.93
N LEU A 2 84.86 51.41 16.11
CA LEU A 2 83.60 50.88 16.59
C LEU A 2 83.32 49.45 16.20
N GLY A 3 83.65 48.60 17.17
CA GLY A 3 83.23 47.21 17.28
C GLY A 3 81.81 47.08 17.73
N THR A 4 81.13 46.11 17.22
CA THR A 4 79.84 45.62 17.72
C THR A 4 79.98 44.18 18.21
N VAL A 5 79.78 44.06 19.48
CA VAL A 5 79.74 42.79 20.24
C VAL A 5 78.45 42.05 19.87
N LEU A 6 78.57 40.81 19.40
CA LEU A 6 77.42 39.89 19.26
C LEU A 6 77.18 39.19 20.58
N PRO A 7 75.93 39.06 21.06
CA PRO A 7 75.63 38.31 22.25
C PRO A 7 75.56 36.81 21.96
N ASN A 8 76.14 36.03 22.84
CA ASN A 8 76.17 34.58 22.96
C ASN A 8 74.73 34.02 23.03
N ARG A 9 74.34 33.17 22.08
CA ARG A 9 73.12 32.35 22.16
C ARG A 9 73.44 31.11 22.98
N SER A 10 72.86 31.06 24.19
CA SER A 10 72.77 29.84 25.00
C SER A 10 72.03 28.76 24.24
N LEU A 11 72.63 27.60 24.10
CA LEU A 11 71.96 26.37 23.68
C LEU A 11 70.87 26.03 24.67
N GLY A 12 69.60 26.10 24.21
CA GLY A 12 68.45 25.61 24.97
C GLY A 12 68.52 24.07 25.10
N GLU A 13 68.46 23.60 26.31
CA GLU A 13 68.24 22.21 26.63
C GLU A 13 66.89 21.77 26.02
N GLU A 14 66.96 20.82 25.06
CA GLU A 14 65.80 20.07 24.60
C GLU A 14 65.35 19.20 25.77
N THR A 15 64.20 19.52 26.34
CA THR A 15 63.47 18.64 27.28
C THR A 15 63.11 17.36 26.54
N PRO A 16 63.46 16.17 27.04
CA PRO A 16 63.05 14.93 26.42
C PRO A 16 61.51 14.83 26.50
N THR A 17 60.87 14.63 25.34
CA THR A 17 59.46 14.25 25.24
C THR A 17 59.28 12.97 26.03
N GLU A 18 58.61 13.03 27.16
CA GLU A 18 58.17 11.87 27.95
C GLU A 18 57.31 10.98 27.05
N VAL A 19 57.90 9.92 26.53
CA VAL A 19 57.17 8.83 25.95
C VAL A 19 56.45 8.14 27.12
N THR A 20 55.18 8.36 27.22
CA THR A 20 54.32 7.70 28.23
C THR A 20 54.31 6.21 27.95
N VAL A 21 55.24 5.49 28.59
CA VAL A 21 55.31 4.02 28.57
C VAL A 21 54.15 3.54 29.47
N PHE A 22 53.08 3.06 28.89
CA PHE A 22 51.99 2.43 29.65
C PHE A 22 52.56 1.27 30.47
N SER A 23 52.23 1.24 31.76
CA SER A 23 52.64 0.13 32.64
C SER A 23 52.07 -1.20 32.07
N PRO A 24 52.75 -2.34 32.22
CA PRO A 24 52.36 -3.63 31.67
C PRO A 24 50.87 -4.01 31.87
N PRO A 25 50.23 -3.79 33.02
CA PRO A 25 48.81 -4.08 33.25
C PRO A 25 47.87 -3.20 32.38
N HIS A 26 48.23 -1.94 32.13
CA HIS A 26 47.44 -1.06 31.28
C HIS A 26 47.54 -1.48 29.80
N ALA A 27 48.72 -1.87 29.34
CA ALA A 27 48.90 -2.39 27.96
C ALA A 27 48.08 -3.66 27.74
N ILE A 28 48.09 -4.60 28.69
CA ILE A 28 47.30 -5.84 28.63
C ILE A 28 45.80 -5.51 28.63
N PHE A 29 45.35 -4.56 29.45
CA PHE A 29 43.94 -4.10 29.46
C PHE A 29 43.50 -3.53 28.10
N PHE A 30 44.31 -2.65 27.49
CA PHE A 30 43.97 -2.07 26.18
C PHE A 30 43.98 -3.12 25.06
N ILE A 31 44.90 -4.09 25.10
CA ILE A 31 44.93 -5.21 24.15
C ILE A 31 43.66 -6.07 24.32
N ALA A 32 43.34 -6.44 25.57
CA ALA A 32 42.12 -7.23 25.85
C ALA A 32 40.83 -6.48 25.44
N ALA A 33 40.74 -5.19 25.74
CA ALA A 33 39.63 -4.34 25.32
C ALA A 33 39.56 -4.25 23.79
N GLY A 34 40.68 -4.06 23.10
CA GLY A 34 40.77 -4.06 21.64
C GLY A 34 40.31 -5.37 21.00
N LEU A 35 40.77 -6.51 21.54
CA LEU A 35 40.33 -7.83 21.10
C LEU A 35 38.83 -8.06 21.35
N LEU A 36 38.33 -7.64 22.50
CA LEU A 36 36.91 -7.71 22.79
C LEU A 36 36.07 -6.84 21.81
N LEU A 37 36.49 -5.60 21.58
CA LEU A 37 35.84 -4.71 20.62
C LEU A 37 35.90 -5.28 19.20
N TYR A 38 37.04 -5.84 18.78
CA TYR A 38 37.18 -6.52 17.49
C TYR A 38 36.26 -7.75 17.40
N PHE A 39 36.19 -8.55 18.45
CA PHE A 39 35.31 -9.70 18.52
C PHE A 39 33.83 -9.25 18.43
N LEU A 40 33.42 -8.24 19.20
CA LEU A 40 32.09 -7.67 19.15
C LEU A 40 31.76 -7.09 17.76
N TYR A 41 32.71 -6.36 17.16
CA TYR A 41 32.57 -5.89 15.77
C TYR A 41 32.34 -7.05 14.79
N ARG A 42 33.15 -8.10 14.86
CA ARG A 42 33.04 -9.31 14.01
C ARG A 42 31.70 -10.02 14.21
N GLN A 43 31.18 -10.05 15.45
CA GLN A 43 29.87 -10.62 15.74
C GLN A 43 28.71 -9.75 15.22
N ALA A 44 28.90 -8.44 15.18
CA ALA A 44 27.91 -7.47 14.70
C ALA A 44 27.79 -7.42 13.16
N LEU A 45 28.78 -7.95 12.43
CA LEU A 45 28.72 -7.99 10.97
C LEU A 45 27.61 -8.94 10.47
N PRO A 46 26.95 -8.61 9.35
CA PRO A 46 25.97 -9.49 8.71
C PRO A 46 26.54 -10.87 8.41
N LYS A 47 25.77 -11.91 8.70
CA LYS A 47 26.12 -13.31 8.45
C LYS A 47 25.23 -13.87 7.35
N PRO A 48 25.71 -14.01 6.11
CA PRO A 48 24.91 -14.50 5.00
C PRO A 48 24.53 -15.97 5.17
N ILE A 49 23.36 -16.34 4.63
CA ILE A 49 22.96 -17.73 4.47
C ILE A 49 23.77 -18.31 3.31
N PRO A 50 24.45 -19.46 3.50
CA PRO A 50 25.31 -20.02 2.47
C PRO A 50 24.58 -20.31 1.16
N GLY A 51 25.26 -20.05 0.04
CA GLY A 51 24.81 -20.36 -1.31
C GLY A 51 23.80 -19.36 -1.92
N ILE A 52 23.13 -18.53 -1.12
CA ILE A 52 22.18 -17.52 -1.63
C ILE A 52 22.95 -16.24 -1.98
N PRO A 53 22.78 -15.65 -3.19
CA PRO A 53 23.49 -14.42 -3.61
C PRO A 53 23.25 -13.23 -2.67
N TYR A 54 24.27 -12.40 -2.50
CA TYR A 54 24.22 -11.21 -1.66
C TYR A 54 25.29 -10.18 -2.05
N ASN A 55 25.25 -8.99 -1.46
CA ASN A 55 26.28 -7.97 -1.60
C ASN A 55 27.45 -8.26 -0.65
N GLU A 56 28.58 -8.69 -1.19
CA GLU A 56 29.78 -8.98 -0.38
C GLU A 56 30.30 -7.76 0.39
N VAL A 57 30.15 -6.55 -0.17
CA VAL A 57 30.56 -5.31 0.50
C VAL A 57 29.73 -5.07 1.76
N ALA A 58 28.46 -5.41 1.73
CA ALA A 58 27.55 -5.25 2.86
C ALA A 58 27.97 -6.09 4.08
N THR A 59 28.60 -7.25 3.87
CA THR A 59 29.07 -8.10 4.98
C THR A 59 30.31 -7.58 5.72
N LYS A 60 30.92 -6.51 5.20
CA LYS A 60 32.07 -5.83 5.82
C LYS A 60 31.67 -4.60 6.64
N SER A 61 30.37 -4.28 6.67
CA SER A 61 29.80 -3.15 7.40
C SER A 61 28.70 -3.60 8.36
N ILE A 62 28.66 -3.06 9.58
CA ILE A 62 27.58 -3.29 10.55
C ILE A 62 26.24 -2.81 9.99
N LEU A 63 26.27 -1.75 9.16
CA LEU A 63 25.06 -1.19 8.51
C LEU A 63 24.58 -2.03 7.32
N GLY A 64 25.35 -3.03 6.90
CA GLY A 64 24.97 -3.89 5.77
C GLY A 64 24.75 -3.10 4.49
N ASP A 65 23.56 -3.25 3.88
CA ASP A 65 23.13 -2.57 2.65
C ASP A 65 22.49 -1.22 2.89
N VAL A 66 22.40 -0.71 4.13
CA VAL A 66 21.68 0.55 4.45
C VAL A 66 22.22 1.73 3.63
N ALA A 67 23.55 1.85 3.46
CA ALA A 67 24.14 2.93 2.68
C ALA A 67 23.74 2.84 1.20
N SER A 68 23.86 1.64 0.60
CA SER A 68 23.42 1.39 -0.79
C SER A 68 21.92 1.63 -0.99
N LEU A 69 21.12 1.25 -0.01
CA LEU A 69 19.68 1.51 -0.01
C LEU A 69 19.37 3.01 0.03
N GLN A 70 20.02 3.76 0.93
CA GLN A 70 19.81 5.22 1.03
C GLN A 70 20.23 5.94 -0.26
N GLU A 71 21.38 5.56 -0.84
CA GLU A 71 21.83 6.09 -2.14
C GLU A 71 20.83 5.74 -3.26
N GLY A 72 20.37 4.50 -3.31
CA GLY A 72 19.36 4.04 -4.27
C GLY A 72 18.05 4.84 -4.15
N ILE A 73 17.52 5.01 -2.95
CA ILE A 73 16.30 5.79 -2.70
C ILE A 73 16.53 7.28 -3.06
N ALA A 74 17.66 7.86 -2.69
CA ALA A 74 17.98 9.26 -3.03
C ALA A 74 17.99 9.50 -4.55
N ARG A 75 18.47 8.52 -5.32
CA ARG A 75 18.56 8.58 -6.79
C ARG A 75 17.23 8.30 -7.48
N THR A 76 16.45 7.35 -6.98
CA THR A 76 15.26 6.81 -7.68
C THR A 76 13.93 7.21 -7.04
N GLY A 77 13.96 7.70 -5.81
CA GLY A 77 12.78 8.05 -5.02
C GLY A 77 12.08 6.86 -4.38
N THR A 78 12.51 5.59 -4.64
CA THR A 78 11.78 4.41 -4.18
C THR A 78 12.68 3.25 -3.74
N PHE A 79 12.26 2.58 -2.68
CA PHE A 79 12.84 1.31 -2.23
C PHE A 79 12.68 0.20 -3.28
N GLN A 80 11.52 0.18 -3.95
CA GLN A 80 11.19 -0.86 -4.90
C GLN A 80 12.12 -0.86 -6.12
N ILE A 81 12.48 0.32 -6.67
CA ILE A 81 13.42 0.39 -7.80
C ILE A 81 14.79 -0.14 -7.37
N TRP A 82 15.26 0.22 -6.18
CA TRP A 82 16.51 -0.34 -5.65
C TRP A 82 16.46 -1.86 -5.54
N LEU A 83 15.34 -2.47 -5.08
CA LEU A 83 15.17 -3.93 -5.05
C LEU A 83 15.24 -4.55 -6.44
N HIS A 84 14.64 -3.91 -7.44
CA HIS A 84 14.70 -4.39 -8.83
C HIS A 84 16.14 -4.36 -9.39
N GLU A 85 16.92 -3.35 -9.03
CA GLU A 85 18.32 -3.26 -9.40
C GLU A 85 19.15 -4.39 -8.75
N GLN A 86 18.87 -4.72 -7.48
CA GLN A 86 19.51 -5.87 -6.83
C GLN A 86 19.13 -7.19 -7.51
N ALA A 87 17.85 -7.40 -7.82
CA ALA A 87 17.38 -8.60 -8.52
C ALA A 87 18.06 -8.77 -9.88
N ALA A 88 18.18 -7.69 -10.65
CA ALA A 88 18.88 -7.69 -11.93
C ALA A 88 20.39 -7.96 -11.76
N LYS A 89 21.03 -7.36 -10.75
CA LYS A 89 22.46 -7.56 -10.44
C LYS A 89 22.80 -9.02 -10.15
N TYR A 90 21.97 -9.70 -9.37
CA TYR A 90 22.24 -11.09 -8.97
C TYR A 90 21.70 -12.10 -9.98
N ASN A 91 20.82 -11.69 -10.87
CA ASN A 91 20.11 -12.59 -11.80
C ASN A 91 19.62 -13.87 -11.09
N SER A 92 18.99 -13.69 -9.93
CA SER A 92 18.54 -14.76 -9.06
C SER A 92 17.13 -14.50 -8.55
N PRO A 93 16.21 -15.49 -8.59
CA PRO A 93 14.87 -15.36 -8.04
C PRO A 93 14.85 -15.28 -6.51
N LEU A 94 15.98 -15.62 -5.87
CA LEU A 94 16.17 -15.57 -4.42
C LEU A 94 17.53 -14.96 -4.10
N PHE A 95 17.58 -13.87 -3.35
CA PHE A 95 18.82 -13.22 -2.90
C PHE A 95 18.65 -12.60 -1.50
N GLN A 96 19.76 -12.21 -0.87
CA GLN A 96 19.78 -11.66 0.48
C GLN A 96 20.07 -10.17 0.48
N ILE A 97 19.46 -9.46 1.42
CA ILE A 97 19.76 -8.06 1.75
C ILE A 97 19.96 -7.91 3.26
N PHE A 98 20.78 -6.93 3.67
CA PHE A 98 21.13 -6.63 5.05
C PHE A 98 20.76 -5.18 5.39
N ILE A 99 19.46 -4.91 5.56
CA ILE A 99 18.93 -3.56 5.80
C ILE A 99 18.53 -3.29 7.26
N ARG A 100 18.76 -4.26 8.15
CA ARG A 100 18.60 -4.11 9.60
C ARG A 100 19.96 -4.33 10.27
N PRO A 101 20.59 -3.27 10.83
CA PRO A 101 21.81 -3.43 11.60
C PRO A 101 21.62 -4.45 12.73
N PHE A 102 22.61 -5.30 12.94
CA PHE A 102 22.59 -6.41 13.91
C PHE A 102 21.48 -7.46 13.67
N GLY A 103 20.74 -7.34 12.59
CA GLY A 103 19.64 -8.26 12.23
C GLY A 103 20.13 -9.46 11.43
N LYS A 104 19.24 -10.46 11.30
CA LYS A 104 19.43 -11.57 10.36
C LYS A 104 19.29 -11.06 8.91
N PRO A 105 19.88 -11.76 7.93
CA PRO A 105 19.64 -11.48 6.51
C PRO A 105 18.13 -11.60 6.20
N MET A 106 17.64 -10.74 5.31
CA MET A 106 16.32 -10.85 4.74
C MET A 106 16.44 -11.41 3.34
N LEU A 107 15.55 -12.31 2.98
CA LEU A 107 15.49 -12.89 1.65
C LEU A 107 14.47 -12.15 0.78
N ILE A 108 14.85 -11.85 -0.43
CA ILE A 108 13.94 -11.37 -1.46
C ILE A 108 13.59 -12.54 -2.36
N LEU A 109 12.31 -12.89 -2.41
CA LEU A 109 11.76 -13.94 -3.26
C LEU A 109 10.97 -13.30 -4.38
N SER A 110 11.54 -13.22 -5.57
CA SER A 110 10.97 -12.57 -6.75
C SER A 110 10.31 -13.53 -7.75
N ASP A 111 10.33 -14.83 -7.47
CA ASP A 111 9.55 -15.81 -8.25
C ASP A 111 8.11 -15.90 -7.75
N PHE A 112 7.16 -15.61 -8.64
CA PHE A 112 5.73 -15.59 -8.29
C PHE A 112 5.23 -16.94 -7.78
N ARG A 113 5.57 -18.06 -8.46
CA ARG A 113 5.04 -19.38 -8.12
C ARG A 113 5.48 -19.83 -6.73
N GLU A 114 6.75 -19.61 -6.40
CA GLU A 114 7.26 -19.95 -5.08
C GLU A 114 6.75 -18.98 -4.01
N ALA A 115 6.62 -17.67 -4.32
CA ALA A 115 6.01 -16.70 -3.43
C ALA A 115 4.53 -17.05 -3.14
N GLN A 116 3.76 -17.43 -4.16
CA GLN A 116 2.38 -17.90 -3.98
C GLN A 116 2.33 -19.16 -3.10
N ASP A 117 3.27 -20.08 -3.28
CA ASP A 117 3.36 -21.32 -2.48
C ASP A 117 3.61 -21.01 -1.00
N VAL A 118 4.59 -20.17 -0.70
CA VAL A 118 4.90 -19.68 0.65
C VAL A 118 3.67 -19.02 1.29
N LEU A 119 2.96 -18.19 0.54
CA LEU A 119 1.83 -17.41 1.06
C LEU A 119 0.57 -18.24 1.26
N LEU A 120 0.31 -19.24 0.41
CA LEU A 120 -0.96 -19.98 0.35
C LEU A 120 -0.87 -21.34 1.01
N ARG A 121 0.17 -22.13 0.71
CA ARG A 121 0.22 -23.56 1.02
C ARG A 121 1.12 -23.90 2.21
N ARG A 122 2.13 -23.07 2.49
CA ARG A 122 3.16 -23.35 3.51
C ARG A 122 2.99 -22.54 4.80
N SER A 123 1.74 -22.30 5.21
CA SER A 123 1.39 -21.54 6.43
C SER A 123 1.86 -22.20 7.75
N LYS A 124 2.23 -23.49 7.74
CA LYS A 124 2.84 -24.17 8.88
C LYS A 124 4.34 -23.86 9.04
N GLU A 125 4.99 -23.43 7.96
CA GLU A 125 6.42 -23.10 7.91
C GLU A 125 6.68 -21.60 7.93
N PHE A 126 5.72 -20.81 7.44
CA PHE A 126 5.83 -19.35 7.30
C PHE A 126 4.63 -18.64 7.90
N ASP A 127 4.88 -17.65 8.74
CA ASP A 127 3.86 -16.77 9.31
C ASP A 127 4.21 -15.30 9.02
N ARG A 128 3.33 -14.37 9.41
CA ARG A 128 3.54 -12.93 9.29
C ARG A 128 4.89 -12.53 9.91
N ALA A 129 5.72 -11.81 9.19
CA ALA A 129 6.89 -11.13 9.75
C ALA A 129 6.49 -9.83 10.44
N SER A 130 7.44 -9.17 11.10
CA SER A 130 7.17 -7.92 11.81
C SER A 130 7.39 -6.66 10.97
N ILE A 131 7.87 -6.78 9.70
CA ILE A 131 8.32 -5.63 8.91
C ILE A 131 7.21 -4.59 8.73
N VAL A 132 6.08 -5.02 8.14
CA VAL A 132 4.92 -4.13 7.95
C VAL A 132 4.34 -3.73 9.31
N GLY A 133 4.25 -4.68 10.25
CA GLY A 133 3.74 -4.42 11.60
C GLY A 133 4.57 -3.36 12.34
N ASP A 134 5.89 -3.38 12.22
CA ASP A 134 6.76 -2.39 12.87
C ASP A 134 6.53 -0.96 12.36
N MET A 135 6.15 -0.82 11.07
CA MET A 135 5.84 0.48 10.48
C MET A 135 4.53 1.08 11.01
N ILE A 136 3.50 0.25 11.17
CA ILE A 136 2.15 0.72 11.50
C ILE A 136 1.78 0.56 12.98
N SER A 137 2.59 -0.16 13.77
CA SER A 137 2.32 -0.46 15.18
C SER A 137 2.20 0.77 16.08
N GLY A 138 2.72 1.92 15.65
CA GLY A 138 2.55 3.17 16.37
C GLY A 138 1.13 3.75 16.22
N VAL A 139 0.53 3.55 15.06
CA VAL A 139 -0.78 4.12 14.70
C VAL A 139 -1.93 3.21 15.12
N VAL A 140 -1.76 1.89 14.97
CA VAL A 140 -2.75 0.86 15.33
C VAL A 140 -2.08 -0.30 16.10
N PRO A 141 -1.63 -0.05 17.34
CA PRO A 141 -0.83 -1.02 18.10
C PRO A 141 -1.56 -2.34 18.41
N ASN A 142 -2.88 -2.35 18.43
CA ASN A 142 -3.70 -3.54 18.74
C ASN A 142 -4.45 -4.08 17.51
N HIS A 143 -4.08 -3.69 16.29
CA HIS A 143 -4.74 -4.17 15.08
C HIS A 143 -4.23 -5.56 14.67
N HIS A 144 -5.13 -6.42 14.20
CA HIS A 144 -4.81 -7.82 13.82
C HIS A 144 -3.72 -7.95 12.75
N ILE A 145 -3.48 -6.93 11.93
CA ILE A 145 -2.48 -6.99 10.85
C ILE A 145 -1.05 -7.15 11.38
N ILE A 146 -0.74 -6.61 12.57
CA ILE A 146 0.58 -6.68 13.18
C ILE A 146 0.85 -7.98 13.95
N MET A 147 -0.18 -8.78 14.19
CA MET A 147 -0.10 -9.98 15.03
C MET A 147 0.41 -11.19 14.28
N LYS A 148 1.08 -12.11 14.98
CA LYS A 148 1.30 -13.49 14.52
C LYS A 148 -0.02 -14.24 14.47
N THR A 149 -0.07 -15.35 13.72
CA THR A 149 -1.26 -16.21 13.63
C THR A 149 -1.42 -17.04 14.91
N ASN A 150 -2.06 -16.47 15.92
CA ASN A 150 -2.29 -17.05 17.25
C ASN A 150 -3.78 -16.95 17.66
N SER A 151 -4.10 -17.29 18.92
CA SER A 151 -5.46 -17.20 19.47
C SER A 151 -5.98 -15.76 19.53
N GLU A 152 -5.13 -14.79 19.85
CA GLU A 152 -5.46 -13.36 19.90
C GLU A 152 -5.84 -12.84 18.52
N TRP A 153 -5.00 -13.11 17.49
CA TRP A 153 -5.32 -12.80 16.11
C TRP A 153 -6.66 -13.39 15.67
N LYS A 154 -6.95 -14.64 16.05
CA LYS A 154 -8.25 -15.27 15.76
C LYS A 154 -9.40 -14.56 16.45
N HIS A 155 -9.20 -14.06 17.68
CA HIS A 155 -10.21 -13.29 18.41
C HIS A 155 -10.54 -11.99 17.68
N HIS A 156 -9.53 -11.20 17.27
CA HIS A 156 -9.72 -9.99 16.47
C HIS A 156 -10.45 -10.29 15.15
N ARG A 157 -10.10 -11.37 14.48
CA ARG A 157 -10.78 -11.78 13.23
C ARG A 157 -12.25 -12.16 13.43
N ARG A 158 -12.63 -12.65 14.61
CA ARG A 158 -14.05 -12.90 14.94
C ARG A 158 -14.83 -11.61 15.13
N LEU A 159 -14.21 -10.56 15.67
CA LEU A 159 -14.83 -9.24 15.80
C LEU A 159 -15.23 -8.67 14.43
N LEU A 160 -14.40 -8.91 13.42
CA LEU A 160 -14.62 -8.47 12.04
C LEU A 160 -15.45 -9.46 11.20
N GLN A 161 -15.84 -10.59 11.77
CA GLN A 161 -16.54 -11.62 11.02
C GLN A 161 -17.79 -11.07 10.32
N ASP A 162 -18.01 -11.51 9.08
CA ASP A 162 -19.13 -11.18 8.20
C ASP A 162 -19.10 -9.79 7.54
N LEU A 163 -18.19 -8.88 7.93
CA LEU A 163 -18.04 -7.59 7.23
C LEU A 163 -17.73 -7.74 5.73
N MET A 164 -17.04 -8.82 5.37
CA MET A 164 -16.70 -9.14 3.97
C MET A 164 -17.59 -10.23 3.38
N SER A 165 -18.76 -10.50 4.01
CA SER A 165 -19.74 -11.41 3.41
C SER A 165 -20.40 -10.78 2.20
N PRO A 166 -20.74 -11.56 1.15
CA PRO A 166 -21.46 -11.03 -0.01
C PRO A 166 -22.75 -10.31 0.36
N GLN A 167 -23.48 -10.83 1.36
CA GLN A 167 -24.71 -10.23 1.83
C GLN A 167 -24.47 -8.83 2.38
N PHE A 168 -23.55 -8.66 3.34
CA PHE A 168 -23.26 -7.35 3.93
C PHE A 168 -22.72 -6.36 2.88
N LEU A 169 -21.84 -6.81 2.00
CA LEU A 169 -21.27 -5.97 0.95
C LEU A 169 -22.33 -5.51 -0.05
N ASN A 170 -23.20 -6.41 -0.53
CA ASN A 170 -24.18 -6.07 -1.56
C ASN A 170 -25.39 -5.28 -1.00
N GLU A 171 -25.85 -5.64 0.19
CA GLU A 171 -27.08 -5.04 0.76
C GLU A 171 -26.79 -3.73 1.50
N ASN A 172 -25.61 -3.60 2.14
CA ASN A 172 -25.29 -2.46 3.00
C ASN A 172 -24.18 -1.58 2.43
N ALA A 173 -23.05 -2.15 2.01
CA ALA A 173 -21.89 -1.38 1.55
C ALA A 173 -22.10 -0.78 0.15
N ALA A 174 -22.55 -1.57 -0.81
CA ALA A 174 -22.65 -1.16 -2.21
C ALA A 174 -23.56 0.07 -2.42
N PRO A 175 -24.76 0.20 -1.80
CA PRO A 175 -25.60 1.39 -1.96
C PRO A 175 -24.92 2.68 -1.52
N ILE A 176 -24.17 2.62 -0.41
CA ILE A 176 -23.53 3.78 0.17
C ILE A 176 -22.32 4.18 -0.67
N ILE A 177 -21.50 3.20 -1.06
CA ILE A 177 -20.34 3.40 -1.95
C ILE A 177 -20.78 3.99 -3.29
N TYR A 178 -21.86 3.46 -3.88
CA TYR A 178 -22.38 3.96 -5.14
C TYR A 178 -22.82 5.44 -5.05
N SER A 179 -23.45 5.84 -3.94
CA SER A 179 -23.80 7.25 -3.70
C SER A 179 -22.56 8.16 -3.66
N GLY A 180 -21.47 7.71 -3.05
CA GLY A 180 -20.18 8.43 -3.06
C GLY A 180 -19.58 8.53 -4.46
N ILE A 181 -19.66 7.46 -5.25
CA ILE A 181 -19.17 7.43 -6.64
C ILE A 181 -19.94 8.44 -7.50
N LEU A 182 -21.25 8.57 -7.33
CA LEU A 182 -22.03 9.57 -8.06
C LEU A 182 -21.56 11.00 -7.77
N GLN A 183 -21.09 11.30 -6.56
CA GLN A 183 -20.50 12.61 -6.23
C GLN A 183 -19.19 12.85 -7.00
N LEU A 184 -18.34 11.83 -7.13
CA LEU A 184 -17.12 11.90 -7.94
C LEU A 184 -17.46 12.16 -9.43
N ILE A 185 -18.40 11.39 -9.99
CA ILE A 185 -18.83 11.56 -11.39
C ILE A 185 -19.37 12.99 -11.61
N GLN A 186 -20.16 13.50 -10.68
CA GLN A 186 -20.69 14.85 -10.75
C GLN A 186 -19.58 15.92 -10.67
N LEU A 187 -18.64 15.79 -9.74
CA LEU A 187 -17.47 16.68 -9.65
C LEU A 187 -16.67 16.67 -10.96
N TRP A 188 -16.44 15.48 -11.53
CA TRP A 188 -15.69 15.37 -12.77
C TRP A 188 -16.45 15.89 -13.99
N ASN A 189 -17.77 15.79 -14.03
CA ASN A 189 -18.61 16.45 -15.05
C ASN A 189 -18.44 17.98 -14.98
N ASP A 190 -18.54 18.57 -13.77
CA ASP A 190 -18.36 20.00 -13.58
C ASP A 190 -16.93 20.45 -13.95
N LYS A 191 -15.91 19.72 -13.52
CA LYS A 191 -14.50 19.99 -13.90
C LYS A 191 -14.27 19.86 -15.40
N THR A 192 -14.78 18.81 -16.04
CA THR A 192 -14.64 18.57 -17.49
C THR A 192 -15.26 19.68 -18.31
N ARG A 193 -16.46 20.12 -17.93
CA ARG A 193 -17.16 21.27 -18.57
C ARG A 193 -16.35 22.57 -18.45
N ILE A 194 -15.73 22.81 -17.29
CA ILE A 194 -14.92 24.00 -17.06
C ILE A 194 -13.57 23.92 -17.77
N ALA A 195 -12.95 22.74 -17.77
CA ALA A 195 -11.62 22.48 -18.33
C ALA A 195 -11.57 22.53 -19.87
N GLU A 196 -12.68 22.32 -20.58
CA GLU A 196 -12.76 22.36 -22.05
C GLU A 196 -11.67 21.50 -22.72
N GLY A 197 -11.53 20.24 -22.28
CA GLY A 197 -10.58 19.28 -22.82
C GLY A 197 -9.15 19.43 -22.32
N ARG A 198 -8.86 20.32 -21.37
CA ARG A 198 -7.56 20.41 -20.70
C ARG A 198 -7.43 19.35 -19.62
N PRO A 199 -6.23 18.83 -19.37
CA PRO A 199 -5.99 17.93 -18.23
C PRO A 199 -6.21 18.65 -16.89
N PHE A 200 -6.54 17.89 -15.86
CA PHE A 200 -6.56 18.38 -14.48
C PHE A 200 -6.09 17.29 -13.51
N LEU A 201 -5.62 17.70 -12.34
CA LEU A 201 -5.15 16.79 -11.30
C LEU A 201 -6.34 16.12 -10.63
N ALA A 202 -6.32 14.78 -10.56
CA ALA A 202 -7.41 13.95 -10.05
C ALA A 202 -7.07 13.23 -8.72
N ASP A 203 -5.84 13.38 -8.19
CA ASP A 203 -5.37 12.66 -7.01
C ASP A 203 -6.30 12.82 -5.83
N SER A 204 -6.58 14.06 -5.43
CA SER A 204 -7.44 14.36 -4.29
C SER A 204 -8.88 13.95 -4.52
N ASP A 205 -9.39 14.04 -5.74
CA ASP A 205 -10.77 13.66 -6.06
C ASP A 205 -10.97 12.16 -5.86
N ILE A 206 -10.03 11.33 -6.39
CA ILE A 206 -10.05 9.88 -6.20
C ILE A 206 -9.84 9.54 -4.73
N TYR A 207 -8.86 10.16 -4.08
CA TYR A 207 -8.52 9.91 -2.69
C TYR A 207 -9.70 10.19 -1.75
N TYR A 208 -10.36 11.34 -1.89
CA TYR A 208 -11.50 11.72 -1.06
C TYR A 208 -12.76 10.92 -1.40
N SER A 209 -12.98 10.54 -2.66
CA SER A 209 -14.09 9.67 -3.02
C SER A 209 -13.97 8.28 -2.36
N VAL A 210 -12.77 7.70 -2.35
CA VAL A 210 -12.52 6.41 -1.71
C VAL A 210 -12.53 6.53 -0.18
N LEU A 211 -12.06 7.65 0.38
CA LEU A 211 -12.20 7.94 1.81
C LEU A 211 -13.67 7.98 2.22
N ASP A 212 -14.50 8.67 1.45
CA ASP A 212 -15.95 8.73 1.69
C ASP A 212 -16.60 7.34 1.61
N ALA A 213 -16.23 6.53 0.63
CA ALA A 213 -16.70 5.15 0.52
C ALA A 213 -16.32 4.33 1.76
N THR A 214 -15.07 4.44 2.20
CA THR A 214 -14.55 3.70 3.36
C THR A 214 -15.17 4.19 4.69
N THR A 215 -15.32 5.49 4.88
CA THR A 215 -15.97 6.06 6.08
C THR A 215 -17.46 5.73 6.12
N ALA A 216 -18.11 5.77 4.98
CA ALA A 216 -19.51 5.40 4.86
C ALA A 216 -19.73 3.88 5.09
N PHE A 217 -18.86 3.02 4.58
CA PHE A 217 -18.83 1.60 4.93
C PHE A 217 -18.65 1.40 6.44
N SER A 218 -17.76 2.17 7.07
CA SER A 218 -17.43 2.04 8.49
C SER A 218 -18.55 2.55 9.39
N PHE A 219 -19.15 3.73 9.10
CA PHE A 219 -20.04 4.47 9.99
C PHE A 219 -21.48 4.61 9.48
N GLY A 220 -21.75 4.27 8.23
CA GLY A 220 -23.07 4.34 7.59
C GLY A 220 -23.26 5.58 6.72
N ALA A 221 -24.45 5.69 6.12
CA ALA A 221 -24.79 6.70 5.10
C ALA A 221 -24.65 8.17 5.55
N ASN A 222 -24.73 8.43 6.86
CA ASN A 222 -24.59 9.77 7.44
C ASN A 222 -23.14 10.11 7.82
N ALA A 223 -22.15 9.33 7.33
CA ALA A 223 -20.74 9.64 7.55
C ALA A 223 -20.37 11.00 6.94
N ARG A 224 -19.33 11.62 7.52
CA ARG A 224 -18.78 12.88 7.00
C ARG A 224 -18.19 12.64 5.61
N SER A 225 -18.29 13.63 4.71
CA SER A 225 -17.79 13.54 3.35
C SER A 225 -16.59 14.46 3.15
N ALA A 226 -15.53 13.95 2.55
CA ALA A 226 -14.34 14.69 2.17
C ALA A 226 -14.45 15.27 0.74
N ILE A 227 -15.17 14.62 -0.18
CA ILE A 227 -15.29 15.09 -1.58
C ILE A 227 -16.35 16.17 -1.76
N ARG A 228 -17.43 16.12 -0.97
CA ARG A 228 -18.59 17.04 -1.09
C ARG A 228 -18.21 18.52 -0.99
N PRO A 229 -17.39 18.98 -0.03
CA PRO A 229 -17.02 20.40 0.04
C PRO A 229 -16.36 20.91 -1.24
N THR A 230 -15.45 20.14 -1.84
CA THR A 230 -14.82 20.51 -3.13
C THR A 230 -15.82 20.46 -4.28
N MET A 231 -16.72 19.47 -4.30
CA MET A 231 -17.79 19.40 -5.32
C MET A 231 -18.70 20.63 -5.27
N GLU A 232 -19.14 21.04 -4.08
CA GLU A 232 -19.99 22.23 -3.89
C GLU A 232 -19.24 23.52 -4.28
N LEU A 233 -17.95 23.62 -3.92
CA LEU A 233 -17.10 24.76 -4.30
C LEU A 233 -16.97 24.88 -5.82
N VAL A 234 -16.64 23.79 -6.52
CA VAL A 234 -16.48 23.80 -7.98
C VAL A 234 -17.80 24.09 -8.69
N ARG A 235 -18.90 23.54 -8.20
CA ARG A 235 -20.26 23.81 -8.74
C ARG A 235 -20.68 25.27 -8.54
N GLY A 236 -20.29 25.88 -7.43
CA GLY A 236 -20.60 27.27 -7.08
C GLY A 236 -19.77 28.33 -7.81
N LEU A 237 -18.79 27.93 -8.65
CA LEU A 237 -17.98 28.89 -9.39
C LEU A 237 -18.81 29.73 -10.35
N GLY A 238 -18.75 31.05 -10.21
CA GLY A 238 -19.39 32.01 -11.10
C GLY A 238 -18.69 32.14 -12.46
N ALA A 239 -19.36 32.77 -13.43
CA ALA A 239 -18.78 32.98 -14.77
C ALA A 239 -17.44 33.73 -14.74
N ASP A 240 -17.26 34.66 -13.80
CA ASP A 240 -16.02 35.43 -13.65
C ASP A 240 -14.88 34.55 -13.10
N ASP A 241 -15.17 33.67 -12.14
CA ASP A 241 -14.19 32.74 -11.59
C ASP A 241 -13.76 31.74 -12.65
N ILE A 242 -14.71 31.21 -13.42
CA ILE A 242 -14.42 30.29 -14.54
C ILE A 242 -13.55 31.00 -15.59
N ARG A 243 -13.86 32.24 -15.96
CA ARG A 243 -13.03 33.02 -16.89
C ARG A 243 -11.62 33.25 -16.34
N ARG A 244 -11.50 33.53 -15.04
CA ARG A 244 -10.20 33.71 -14.37
C ARG A 244 -9.40 32.40 -14.40
N LEU A 245 -10.00 31.26 -14.03
CA LEU A 245 -9.33 29.95 -14.08
C LEU A 245 -8.85 29.61 -15.50
N ARG A 246 -9.66 29.90 -16.51
CA ARG A 246 -9.30 29.70 -17.92
C ARG A 246 -8.20 30.65 -18.37
N GLY A 247 -8.21 31.89 -17.88
CA GLY A 247 -7.21 32.93 -18.21
C GLY A 247 -5.83 32.67 -17.57
N LEU A 248 -5.77 31.98 -16.44
CA LEU A 248 -4.50 31.59 -15.80
C LEU A 248 -3.78 30.46 -16.53
N THR A 249 -4.47 29.77 -17.45
CA THR A 249 -3.93 28.65 -18.21
C THR A 249 -3.65 29.11 -19.65
N PRO A 250 -2.40 29.04 -20.16
CA PRO A 250 -2.07 29.44 -21.52
C PRO A 250 -2.98 28.78 -22.57
N ALA A 251 -3.30 29.53 -23.63
CA ALA A 251 -4.07 28.99 -24.75
C ALA A 251 -3.28 27.87 -25.44
N GLY A 252 -3.91 26.72 -25.70
CA GLY A 252 -3.25 25.62 -26.40
C GLY A 252 -3.67 24.22 -25.93
N GLY A 253 -4.44 24.09 -24.85
CA GLY A 253 -5.07 22.82 -24.44
C GLY A 253 -4.16 21.78 -23.78
N GLU A 254 -2.86 21.99 -23.72
CA GLU A 254 -1.88 21.04 -23.15
C GLU A 254 -1.53 21.30 -21.68
N GLN A 255 -1.69 22.56 -21.23
CA GLN A 255 -1.42 22.93 -19.85
C GLN A 255 -2.58 22.48 -18.93
N PRO A 256 -2.27 21.92 -17.75
CA PRO A 256 -3.29 21.46 -16.83
C PRO A 256 -4.06 22.63 -16.21
N MET A 257 -5.36 22.44 -16.01
CA MET A 257 -6.18 23.38 -15.27
C MET A 257 -6.13 23.04 -13.77
N SER A 258 -5.84 24.06 -12.95
CA SER A 258 -5.85 23.96 -11.49
C SER A 258 -7.23 24.36 -10.96
N PHE A 259 -7.91 23.44 -10.28
CA PHE A 259 -9.17 23.71 -9.63
C PHE A 259 -8.96 24.06 -8.15
N PRO A 260 -9.83 24.91 -7.55
CA PRO A 260 -9.82 25.13 -6.12
C PRO A 260 -10.23 23.86 -5.39
N THR A 261 -9.65 23.63 -4.21
CA THR A 261 -10.02 22.57 -3.28
C THR A 261 -10.55 23.17 -1.98
N ALA A 262 -11.57 22.57 -1.41
CA ALA A 262 -12.08 22.96 -0.11
C ALA A 262 -11.37 22.21 1.02
N GLU A 263 -11.38 22.80 2.21
CA GLU A 263 -10.96 22.10 3.41
C GLU A 263 -11.95 20.99 3.76
N ILE A 264 -11.44 19.87 4.23
CA ILE A 264 -12.23 18.74 4.70
C ILE A 264 -12.53 18.87 6.19
N ASP A 265 -13.52 18.12 6.68
CA ASP A 265 -13.88 18.04 8.09
C ASP A 265 -12.64 17.75 8.97
N GLU A 266 -12.54 18.45 10.13
CA GLU A 266 -11.39 18.36 11.04
C GLU A 266 -11.13 16.92 11.53
N ASN A 267 -12.18 16.13 11.74
CA ASN A 267 -12.03 14.74 12.20
C ASN A 267 -11.45 13.84 11.11
N LEU A 268 -11.90 14.02 9.86
CA LEU A 268 -11.34 13.30 8.72
C LEU A 268 -9.89 13.73 8.50
N LYS A 269 -9.61 15.04 8.56
CA LYS A 269 -8.26 15.57 8.43
C LYS A 269 -7.33 15.00 9.50
N ALA A 270 -7.74 15.02 10.76
CA ALA A 270 -6.95 14.46 11.86
C ALA A 270 -6.70 12.95 11.67
N SER A 271 -7.70 12.21 11.16
CA SER A 271 -7.53 10.79 10.85
C SER A 271 -6.48 10.56 9.75
N LEU A 272 -6.47 11.41 8.72
CA LEU A 272 -5.44 11.37 7.67
C LEU A 272 -4.06 11.80 8.19
N ASP A 273 -3.97 12.89 8.97
CA ASP A 273 -2.71 13.38 9.53
C ASP A 273 -2.01 12.30 10.39
N VAL A 274 -2.79 11.48 11.13
CA VAL A 274 -2.25 10.33 11.89
C VAL A 274 -1.75 9.23 10.95
N ALA A 275 -2.46 8.94 9.86
CA ALA A 275 -2.04 7.95 8.87
C ALA A 275 -0.76 8.42 8.14
N ASP A 276 -0.72 9.68 7.72
CA ASP A 276 0.42 10.28 7.02
C ASP A 276 1.68 10.36 7.89
N ALA A 277 1.53 10.40 9.22
CA ALA A 277 2.67 10.33 10.14
C ALA A 277 3.49 9.03 10.00
N ILE A 278 2.91 7.96 9.44
CA ILE A 278 3.62 6.72 9.10
C ILE A 278 4.73 6.99 8.06
N GLU A 279 4.53 7.93 7.14
CA GLU A 279 5.53 8.27 6.12
C GLU A 279 6.85 8.74 6.76
N GLN A 280 6.80 9.38 7.95
CA GLN A 280 8.00 9.79 8.67
C GLN A 280 8.85 8.60 9.15
N LEU A 281 8.30 7.39 9.19
CA LEU A 281 9.02 6.17 9.61
C LEU A 281 9.82 5.52 8.48
N GLN A 282 9.59 5.93 7.25
CA GLN A 282 10.25 5.36 6.08
C GLN A 282 11.78 5.44 6.20
N GLY A 283 12.44 4.38 5.73
CA GLY A 283 13.90 4.26 5.78
C GLY A 283 14.48 4.10 7.19
N SER A 284 13.65 4.09 8.24
CA SER A 284 14.12 3.87 9.61
C SER A 284 14.40 2.39 9.85
N PRO A 285 15.61 2.03 10.32
CA PRO A 285 15.91 0.65 10.71
C PRO A 285 15.18 0.23 12.01
N VAL A 286 14.64 1.20 12.77
CA VAL A 286 13.96 1.01 14.07
C VAL A 286 12.65 1.81 14.14
N PRO A 287 11.64 1.49 13.31
CA PRO A 287 10.41 2.29 13.18
C PRO A 287 9.67 2.48 14.52
N ARG A 288 9.58 1.43 15.35
CA ARG A 288 8.91 1.50 16.66
C ARG A 288 9.55 2.51 17.62
N ILE A 289 10.88 2.64 17.56
CA ILE A 289 11.59 3.65 18.40
C ILE A 289 11.35 5.03 17.81
N LYS A 290 11.47 5.19 16.50
CA LYS A 290 11.25 6.46 15.81
C LYS A 290 9.84 6.99 16.07
N TRP A 291 8.83 6.11 16.09
CA TRP A 291 7.45 6.49 16.39
C TRP A 291 7.31 7.22 17.73
N LYS A 292 8.02 6.80 18.78
CA LYS A 292 7.98 7.47 20.09
C LYS A 292 8.39 8.94 20.06
N PHE A 293 9.13 9.35 19.04
CA PHE A 293 9.46 10.75 18.81
C PHE A 293 8.41 11.44 17.93
N VAL A 294 7.88 10.74 16.92
CA VAL A 294 6.84 11.25 16.02
C VAL A 294 5.56 11.54 16.81
N GLU A 295 5.09 10.62 17.66
CA GLU A 295 3.88 10.78 18.47
C GLU A 295 3.92 11.95 19.48
N ARG A 296 5.14 12.42 19.84
CA ARG A 296 5.33 13.57 20.73
C ARG A 296 5.26 14.91 20.01
N GLN A 297 5.25 14.93 18.69
CA GLN A 297 5.07 16.16 17.92
C GLN A 297 3.68 16.74 18.23
N PRO A 298 3.55 18.05 18.56
CA PRO A 298 2.28 18.63 18.96
C PRO A 298 1.14 18.41 17.95
N ALA A 299 1.45 18.50 16.65
CA ALA A 299 0.47 18.29 15.58
C ALA A 299 -0.04 16.83 15.54
N VAL A 300 0.87 15.84 15.63
CA VAL A 300 0.52 14.42 15.63
C VAL A 300 -0.29 14.05 16.87
N ARG A 301 0.14 14.56 18.05
CA ARG A 301 -0.57 14.33 19.30
C ARG A 301 -2.00 14.86 19.26
N ARG A 302 -2.18 16.11 18.79
CA ARG A 302 -3.51 16.71 18.63
C ARG A 302 -4.36 15.90 17.65
N ALA A 303 -3.79 15.48 16.52
CA ALA A 303 -4.49 14.67 15.53
C ALA A 303 -4.94 13.32 16.13
N VAL A 304 -4.10 12.67 16.95
CA VAL A 304 -4.46 11.42 17.65
C VAL A 304 -5.61 11.65 18.63
N GLU A 305 -5.60 12.76 19.39
CA GLU A 305 -6.70 13.12 20.31
C GLU A 305 -8.02 13.29 19.54
N ILE A 306 -8.05 14.12 18.50
CA ILE A 306 -9.24 14.38 17.68
C ILE A 306 -9.75 13.07 17.03
N LYS A 307 -8.85 12.28 16.43
CA LYS A 307 -9.19 10.97 15.85
C LYS A 307 -9.83 10.03 16.88
N ASN A 308 -9.28 9.96 18.09
CA ASN A 308 -9.80 9.08 19.13
C ASN A 308 -11.20 9.53 19.59
N ASP A 309 -11.44 10.82 19.73
CA ASP A 309 -12.75 11.35 20.10
C ASP A 309 -13.77 11.14 18.99
N PHE A 310 -13.37 11.31 17.73
CA PHE A 310 -14.19 10.98 16.57
C PHE A 310 -14.61 9.50 16.54
N LEU A 311 -13.68 8.58 16.78
CA LEU A 311 -14.01 7.15 16.83
C LEU A 311 -14.97 6.84 17.99
N ARG A 312 -14.79 7.42 19.17
CA ARG A 312 -15.71 7.25 20.30
C ARG A 312 -17.10 7.79 19.99
N GLU A 313 -17.19 8.94 19.33
CA GLU A 313 -18.47 9.51 18.88
C GLU A 313 -19.20 8.55 17.94
N GLU A 314 -18.51 8.01 16.93
CA GLU A 314 -19.12 7.10 15.96
C GLU A 314 -19.51 5.75 16.56
N ILE A 315 -18.70 5.19 17.48
CA ILE A 315 -19.09 4.00 18.26
C ILE A 315 -20.33 4.30 19.10
N GLY A 316 -20.39 5.46 19.76
CA GLY A 316 -21.55 5.88 20.54
C GLY A 316 -22.84 5.97 19.70
N LYS A 317 -22.74 6.52 18.49
CA LYS A 317 -23.87 6.54 17.53
C LYS A 317 -24.29 5.14 17.11
N ALA A 318 -23.35 4.24 16.83
CA ALA A 318 -23.63 2.85 16.49
C ALA A 318 -24.32 2.10 17.65
N LEU A 319 -23.87 2.31 18.88
CA LEU A 319 -24.51 1.76 20.08
C LEU A 319 -25.96 2.21 20.19
N GLY A 320 -26.26 3.50 19.97
CA GLY A 320 -27.63 4.02 19.97
C GLY A 320 -28.53 3.35 18.92
N ARG A 321 -27.99 3.15 17.69
CA ARG A 321 -28.73 2.50 16.60
C ARG A 321 -28.97 0.99 16.84
N THR A 322 -28.06 0.31 17.52
CA THR A 322 -28.11 -1.13 17.76
C THR A 322 -28.92 -1.53 19.00
N GLN A 323 -29.29 -0.59 19.87
CA GLN A 323 -30.06 -0.89 21.11
C GLN A 323 -31.39 -1.61 20.84
N ASN A 324 -32.06 -1.28 19.75
CA ASN A 324 -33.36 -1.85 19.37
C ASN A 324 -33.27 -2.94 18.30
N SER A 325 -32.06 -3.34 17.90
CA SER A 325 -31.84 -4.34 16.85
C SER A 325 -31.64 -5.74 17.47
N THR A 326 -32.53 -6.67 17.15
CA THR A 326 -32.46 -8.08 17.64
C THR A 326 -31.66 -9.00 16.73
N GLY A 327 -30.95 -8.47 15.72
CA GLY A 327 -30.17 -9.27 14.76
C GLY A 327 -29.41 -8.42 13.74
N SER A 328 -28.76 -9.08 12.77
CA SER A 328 -28.00 -8.41 11.71
C SER A 328 -28.85 -7.75 10.61
N LYS A 329 -30.16 -7.93 10.62
CA LYS A 329 -31.07 -7.27 9.67
C LYS A 329 -31.23 -5.79 10.03
N GLY A 330 -31.01 -4.93 9.04
CA GLY A 330 -31.15 -3.47 9.21
C GLY A 330 -29.91 -2.75 9.70
N LEU A 331 -28.77 -3.44 9.84
CA LEU A 331 -27.47 -2.80 10.12
C LEU A 331 -27.01 -2.05 8.88
N SER A 332 -26.51 -0.84 9.09
CA SER A 332 -26.11 0.06 8.00
C SER A 332 -24.58 0.31 7.96
N SER A 333 -23.80 -0.22 8.91
CA SER A 333 -22.38 0.06 8.99
C SER A 333 -21.55 -1.08 9.60
N ALA A 334 -20.26 -1.06 9.29
CA ALA A 334 -19.31 -2.03 9.85
C ALA A 334 -19.23 -1.93 11.38
N VAL A 335 -19.24 -0.72 11.94
CA VAL A 335 -19.16 -0.50 13.40
C VAL A 335 -20.39 -1.04 14.11
N GLU A 336 -21.59 -0.92 13.54
CA GLU A 336 -22.79 -1.54 14.11
C GLU A 336 -22.66 -3.07 14.20
N LEU A 337 -22.14 -3.70 13.13
CA LEU A 337 -21.90 -5.14 13.15
C LEU A 337 -20.84 -5.54 14.17
N MET A 338 -19.75 -4.76 14.29
CA MET A 338 -18.68 -4.97 15.29
C MET A 338 -19.22 -4.83 16.72
N VAL A 339 -20.08 -3.86 16.99
CA VAL A 339 -20.76 -3.69 18.30
C VAL A 339 -21.59 -4.92 18.66
N LEU A 340 -22.39 -5.44 17.73
CA LEU A 340 -23.14 -6.68 17.96
C LEU A 340 -22.25 -7.90 18.15
N ARG A 341 -21.12 -7.97 17.43
CA ARG A 341 -20.14 -9.04 17.57
C ARG A 341 -19.44 -8.99 18.93
N GLU A 342 -19.04 -7.81 19.39
CA GLU A 342 -18.45 -7.65 20.72
C GLU A 342 -19.43 -8.07 21.81
N LYS A 343 -20.69 -7.67 21.73
CA LYS A 343 -21.73 -8.11 22.66
C LYS A 343 -21.83 -9.64 22.71
N LYS A 344 -21.92 -10.29 21.53
CA LYS A 344 -22.01 -11.75 21.43
C LYS A 344 -20.75 -12.46 21.97
N LEU A 345 -19.55 -11.92 21.68
CA LEU A 345 -18.30 -12.47 22.18
C LEU A 345 -18.22 -12.33 23.71
N ALA A 346 -18.60 -11.17 24.24
CA ALA A 346 -18.63 -10.92 25.68
C ALA A 346 -19.60 -11.85 26.41
N ASP A 347 -20.81 -12.05 25.88
CA ASP A 347 -21.81 -12.98 26.42
C ASP A 347 -21.26 -14.43 26.44
N ASN A 348 -20.61 -14.86 25.34
CA ASN A 348 -20.00 -16.20 25.26
C ASN A 348 -18.84 -16.41 26.26
N ASP A 349 -18.09 -15.35 26.52
CA ASP A 349 -16.92 -15.37 27.42
C ASP A 349 -17.32 -15.06 28.89
N GLY A 350 -18.61 -14.79 29.19
CA GLY A 350 -19.12 -14.46 30.52
C GLY A 350 -18.57 -13.12 31.06
N ARG A 351 -18.20 -12.17 30.20
CA ARG A 351 -17.66 -10.85 30.53
C ARG A 351 -18.62 -9.74 30.09
N LYS A 352 -18.40 -8.54 30.62
CA LYS A 352 -19.06 -7.34 30.10
C LYS A 352 -18.44 -6.93 28.76
N PRO A 353 -19.26 -6.49 27.77
CA PRO A 353 -18.74 -5.96 26.51
C PRO A 353 -17.95 -4.67 26.73
N ASP A 354 -16.84 -4.50 26.02
CA ASP A 354 -16.03 -3.28 26.00
C ASP A 354 -15.95 -2.71 24.59
N PHE A 355 -16.90 -1.85 24.28
CA PHE A 355 -17.04 -1.22 22.98
C PHE A 355 -15.99 -0.13 22.70
N PHE A 356 -15.30 0.33 23.74
CA PHE A 356 -14.28 1.39 23.64
C PHE A 356 -12.87 0.88 23.92
N SER A 357 -12.70 -0.44 23.90
CA SER A 357 -11.37 -1.05 24.06
C SER A 357 -10.40 -0.58 22.98
N SER A 358 -9.11 -0.57 23.31
CA SER A 358 -8.06 -0.25 22.34
C SER A 358 -8.12 -1.16 21.10
N THR A 359 -8.48 -2.42 21.28
CA THR A 359 -8.74 -3.36 20.16
C THR A 359 -9.84 -2.87 19.24
N MET A 360 -11.02 -2.51 19.79
CA MET A 360 -12.15 -2.00 19.00
C MET A 360 -11.76 -0.75 18.23
N MET A 361 -11.12 0.22 18.90
CA MET A 361 -10.66 1.49 18.32
C MET A 361 -9.66 1.26 17.17
N ASP A 362 -8.67 0.40 17.39
CA ASP A 362 -7.62 0.15 16.40
C ASP A 362 -8.14 -0.67 15.21
N GLU A 363 -9.05 -1.64 15.42
CA GLU A 363 -9.67 -2.40 14.33
C GLU A 363 -10.56 -1.49 13.46
N ILE A 364 -11.34 -0.57 14.05
CA ILE A 364 -12.15 0.40 13.29
C ILE A 364 -11.25 1.37 12.53
N TYR A 365 -10.23 1.92 13.19
CA TYR A 365 -9.32 2.84 12.51
C TYR A 365 -8.51 2.15 11.41
N GLY A 366 -8.13 0.89 11.64
CA GLY A 366 -7.49 0.05 10.64
C GLY A 366 -8.33 -0.17 9.38
N LEU A 367 -9.66 -0.29 9.50
CA LEU A 367 -10.56 -0.33 8.34
C LEU A 367 -10.45 0.95 7.51
N ILE A 368 -10.39 2.12 8.17
CA ILE A 368 -10.31 3.41 7.48
C ILE A 368 -8.99 3.53 6.72
N ILE A 369 -7.84 3.40 7.42
CA ILE A 369 -6.53 3.63 6.78
C ILE A 369 -6.19 2.58 5.73
N ALA A 370 -6.55 1.31 5.96
CA ALA A 370 -6.28 0.25 5.00
C ALA A 370 -7.21 0.31 3.77
N GLY A 371 -8.46 0.77 3.94
CA GLY A 371 -9.46 0.80 2.88
C GLY A 371 -9.23 1.92 1.88
N HIS A 372 -8.94 3.15 2.34
CA HIS A 372 -8.93 4.29 1.43
C HIS A 372 -7.61 4.46 0.69
N ASP A 373 -6.44 4.43 1.36
CA ASP A 373 -5.16 4.74 0.73
C ASP A 373 -4.74 3.68 -0.30
N THR A 374 -5.05 2.40 -0.04
CA THR A 374 -4.72 1.31 -0.97
C THR A 374 -5.58 1.34 -2.22
N THR A 375 -6.90 1.51 -2.08
CA THR A 375 -7.84 1.51 -3.20
C THR A 375 -7.65 2.76 -4.06
N SER A 376 -7.51 3.95 -3.45
CA SER A 376 -7.27 5.20 -4.19
C SER A 376 -5.94 5.18 -4.96
N SER A 377 -4.87 4.63 -4.37
CA SER A 377 -3.59 4.45 -5.04
C SER A 377 -3.70 3.56 -6.28
N THR A 378 -4.42 2.42 -6.15
CA THR A 378 -4.65 1.50 -7.28
C THR A 378 -5.50 2.14 -8.37
N LEU A 379 -6.55 2.89 -8.00
CA LEU A 379 -7.39 3.63 -8.95
C LEU A 379 -6.64 4.77 -9.64
N GLY A 380 -5.75 5.46 -8.94
CA GLY A 380 -4.88 6.47 -9.55
C GLY A 380 -4.04 5.90 -10.70
N TRP A 381 -3.48 4.70 -10.53
CA TRP A 381 -2.86 3.97 -11.63
C TRP A 381 -3.87 3.54 -12.69
N GLY A 382 -5.06 3.08 -12.27
CA GLY A 382 -6.11 2.60 -13.17
C GLY A 382 -6.58 3.65 -14.17
N VAL A 383 -6.81 4.89 -13.75
CA VAL A 383 -7.23 5.96 -14.68
C VAL A 383 -6.14 6.36 -15.64
N LYS A 384 -4.86 6.37 -15.23
CA LYS A 384 -3.72 6.58 -16.13
C LYS A 384 -3.61 5.46 -17.17
N LEU A 385 -3.68 4.21 -16.71
CA LEU A 385 -3.62 3.04 -17.60
C LEU A 385 -4.76 3.04 -18.61
N LEU A 386 -5.98 3.35 -18.20
CA LEU A 386 -7.14 3.44 -19.11
C LEU A 386 -7.03 4.61 -20.08
N GLY A 387 -6.45 5.74 -19.67
CA GLY A 387 -6.21 6.89 -20.55
C GLY A 387 -5.18 6.60 -21.64
N ASP A 388 -4.14 5.83 -21.32
CA ASP A 388 -3.07 5.47 -22.25
C ASP A 388 -3.39 4.22 -23.09
N ASN A 389 -4.38 3.38 -22.68
CA ASN A 389 -4.80 2.16 -23.39
C ASN A 389 -6.23 2.30 -23.93
N THR A 390 -6.40 3.22 -24.86
CA THR A 390 -7.70 3.61 -25.43
C THR A 390 -8.48 2.45 -26.06
N ASP A 391 -7.82 1.47 -26.61
CA ASP A 391 -8.45 0.28 -27.21
C ASP A 391 -9.12 -0.58 -26.12
N SER A 392 -8.40 -0.86 -25.02
CA SER A 392 -8.95 -1.58 -23.87
C SER A 392 -10.11 -0.82 -23.23
N GLN A 393 -10.00 0.51 -23.14
CA GLN A 393 -11.05 1.38 -22.62
C GLN A 393 -12.30 1.34 -23.53
N SER A 394 -12.12 1.43 -24.85
CA SER A 394 -13.21 1.41 -25.83
C SER A 394 -13.93 0.06 -25.81
N LYS A 395 -13.18 -1.04 -25.83
CA LYS A 395 -13.73 -2.39 -25.70
C LYS A 395 -14.52 -2.56 -24.39
N LEU A 396 -13.98 -2.05 -23.26
CA LEU A 396 -14.70 -2.10 -21.99
C LEU A 396 -16.03 -1.34 -22.08
N ARG A 397 -16.04 -0.15 -22.68
CA ARG A 397 -17.26 0.65 -22.87
C ARG A 397 -18.31 -0.06 -23.70
N GLU A 398 -17.91 -0.71 -24.79
CA GLU A 398 -18.80 -1.50 -25.65
C GLU A 398 -19.43 -2.66 -24.87
N VAL A 399 -18.62 -3.39 -24.11
CA VAL A 399 -19.09 -4.49 -23.26
C VAL A 399 -20.04 -4.00 -22.17
N LEU A 400 -19.74 -2.85 -21.55
CA LEU A 400 -20.63 -2.25 -20.54
C LEU A 400 -21.97 -1.81 -21.15
N LYS A 401 -21.96 -1.15 -22.32
CA LYS A 401 -23.20 -0.75 -23.02
C LYS A 401 -24.05 -1.94 -23.42
N SER A 402 -23.42 -3.04 -23.85
CA SER A 402 -24.14 -4.28 -24.14
C SER A 402 -24.70 -4.95 -22.88
N ALA A 403 -23.92 -4.98 -21.79
CA ALA A 403 -24.33 -5.58 -20.53
C ALA A 403 -25.42 -4.80 -19.78
N PHE A 404 -25.47 -3.48 -19.96
CA PHE A 404 -26.44 -2.55 -19.35
C PHE A 404 -27.30 -1.89 -20.44
N ALA A 405 -27.86 -2.69 -21.34
CA ALA A 405 -28.60 -2.21 -22.51
C ALA A 405 -29.76 -1.28 -22.14
N ASP A 406 -30.49 -1.58 -21.06
CA ASP A 406 -31.60 -0.73 -20.59
C ASP A 406 -31.07 0.65 -20.13
N ALA A 407 -29.98 0.68 -19.37
CA ALA A 407 -29.36 1.93 -18.96
C ALA A 407 -28.86 2.75 -20.16
N ALA A 408 -28.33 2.09 -21.18
CA ALA A 408 -27.87 2.73 -22.41
C ALA A 408 -29.04 3.28 -23.24
N ALA A 409 -30.15 2.54 -23.34
CA ALA A 409 -31.34 2.98 -24.06
C ALA A 409 -32.06 4.15 -23.37
N GLU A 410 -32.04 4.19 -22.03
CA GLU A 410 -32.65 5.23 -21.21
C GLU A 410 -31.72 6.43 -20.94
N ASP A 411 -30.52 6.43 -21.50
CA ASP A 411 -29.48 7.48 -21.29
C ASP A 411 -29.24 7.80 -19.80
N ARG A 412 -29.11 6.76 -18.98
CA ARG A 412 -28.87 6.87 -17.54
C ARG A 412 -27.65 6.06 -17.08
N ASN A 413 -27.18 6.36 -15.89
CA ASN A 413 -26.20 5.54 -15.24
C ASN A 413 -26.74 4.13 -14.92
N PRO A 414 -25.90 3.07 -15.04
CA PRO A 414 -26.26 1.75 -14.55
C PRO A 414 -26.54 1.78 -13.05
N THR A 415 -27.58 1.11 -12.61
CA THR A 415 -27.93 0.98 -11.19
C THR A 415 -26.95 0.06 -10.47
N ILE A 416 -26.93 0.13 -9.14
CA ILE A 416 -26.15 -0.80 -8.31
C ILE A 416 -26.50 -2.25 -8.64
N LYS A 417 -27.78 -2.57 -8.76
CA LYS A 417 -28.25 -3.93 -9.06
C LYS A 417 -27.73 -4.44 -10.40
N GLU A 418 -27.69 -3.58 -11.40
CA GLU A 418 -27.11 -3.89 -12.71
C GLU A 418 -25.59 -4.15 -12.58
N ILE A 419 -24.84 -3.27 -11.89
CA ILE A 419 -23.39 -3.39 -11.78
C ILE A 419 -22.96 -4.63 -11.00
N ILE A 420 -23.60 -4.92 -9.87
CA ILE A 420 -23.20 -6.05 -9.01
C ILE A 420 -23.85 -7.37 -9.44
N GLY A 421 -25.02 -7.32 -10.10
CA GLY A 421 -25.77 -8.51 -10.50
C GLY A 421 -25.36 -9.09 -11.85
N THR A 422 -24.69 -8.32 -12.71
CA THR A 422 -24.32 -8.75 -14.06
C THR A 422 -22.90 -9.27 -14.11
N LYS A 423 -22.70 -10.49 -14.59
CA LYS A 423 -21.37 -11.07 -14.83
C LYS A 423 -20.77 -10.42 -16.10
N ILE A 424 -19.67 -9.71 -15.96
CA ILE A 424 -18.98 -9.03 -17.07
C ILE A 424 -17.50 -9.39 -17.02
N PRO A 425 -17.10 -10.53 -17.64
CA PRO A 425 -15.74 -11.06 -17.56
C PRO A 425 -14.66 -10.06 -17.95
N TYR A 426 -14.91 -9.25 -19.00
CA TYR A 426 -13.94 -8.25 -19.45
C TYR A 426 -13.76 -7.09 -18.46
N LEU A 427 -14.81 -6.67 -17.75
CA LEU A 427 -14.69 -5.69 -16.66
C LEU A 427 -13.85 -6.25 -15.51
N ASP A 428 -14.10 -7.51 -15.13
CA ASP A 428 -13.32 -8.17 -14.07
C ASP A 428 -11.85 -8.32 -14.48
N ALA A 429 -11.59 -8.62 -15.75
CA ALA A 429 -10.26 -8.70 -16.34
C ALA A 429 -9.53 -7.34 -16.35
N VAL A 430 -10.22 -6.25 -16.70
CA VAL A 430 -9.68 -4.89 -16.64
C VAL A 430 -9.34 -4.50 -15.20
N VAL A 431 -10.21 -4.77 -14.24
CA VAL A 431 -9.96 -4.50 -12.82
C VAL A 431 -8.76 -5.29 -12.32
N GLU A 432 -8.64 -6.58 -12.68
CA GLU A 432 -7.51 -7.42 -12.27
C GLU A 432 -6.19 -6.91 -12.87
N GLU A 433 -6.20 -6.45 -14.12
CA GLU A 433 -5.01 -5.90 -14.78
C GLU A 433 -4.62 -4.54 -14.18
N ILE A 434 -5.59 -3.71 -13.80
CA ILE A 434 -5.34 -2.48 -13.03
C ILE A 434 -4.68 -2.83 -11.69
N VAL A 435 -5.17 -3.83 -10.97
CA VAL A 435 -4.61 -4.29 -9.69
C VAL A 435 -3.18 -4.81 -9.86
N ARG A 436 -2.90 -5.55 -10.93
CA ARG A 436 -1.55 -6.05 -11.23
C ARG A 436 -0.55 -4.91 -11.45
N HIS A 437 -0.91 -3.93 -12.27
CA HIS A 437 -0.07 -2.77 -12.55
C HIS A 437 -0.05 -1.75 -11.43
N GLY A 438 -1.17 -1.57 -10.75
CA GLY A 438 -1.39 -0.57 -9.70
C GLY A 438 -1.32 -1.10 -8.29
N SER A 439 -0.68 -2.25 -8.03
CA SER A 439 -0.56 -2.80 -6.67
C SER A 439 -0.07 -1.74 -5.69
N ALA A 440 -0.92 -1.40 -4.71
CA ALA A 440 -0.57 -0.47 -3.65
C ALA A 440 0.46 -1.07 -2.67
N ALA A 441 0.42 -2.39 -2.47
CA ALA A 441 1.39 -3.09 -1.64
C ALA A 441 2.73 -3.20 -2.38
N VAL A 442 3.81 -2.78 -1.73
CA VAL A 442 5.18 -2.89 -2.26
C VAL A 442 5.72 -4.30 -2.04
N LEU A 443 5.52 -4.83 -0.85
CA LEU A 443 6.07 -6.10 -0.38
C LEU A 443 5.05 -6.89 0.43
N LEU A 444 5.18 -8.22 0.34
CA LEU A 444 4.52 -9.16 1.24
C LEU A 444 5.59 -9.82 2.11
N ASP A 445 5.39 -9.79 3.42
CA ASP A 445 6.37 -10.29 4.38
C ASP A 445 5.93 -11.61 5.03
N ARG A 446 6.87 -12.54 5.15
CA ARG A 446 6.74 -13.77 5.94
C ARG A 446 8.02 -14.02 6.73
N GLU A 447 7.90 -14.79 7.79
CA GLU A 447 9.03 -15.27 8.59
C GLU A 447 8.97 -16.79 8.70
N ALA A 448 10.08 -17.46 8.48
CA ALA A 448 10.20 -18.88 8.71
C ALA A 448 10.03 -19.20 10.21
N VAL A 449 9.01 -19.98 10.59
CA VAL A 449 8.73 -20.34 11.99
C VAL A 449 9.45 -21.62 12.42
N CYS A 450 10.05 -22.32 11.47
CA CYS A 450 10.92 -23.48 11.67
C CYS A 450 12.05 -23.43 10.63
N ASP A 451 13.06 -24.28 10.79
CA ASP A 451 14.04 -24.52 9.72
C ASP A 451 13.31 -25.16 8.55
N THR A 452 13.53 -24.62 7.34
CA THR A 452 12.82 -25.03 6.13
C THR A 452 13.72 -24.89 4.91
N GLU A 453 13.15 -25.10 3.72
CA GLU A 453 13.86 -24.99 2.44
C GLU A 453 13.08 -24.05 1.49
N LEU A 454 13.82 -23.29 0.67
CA LEU A 454 13.27 -22.42 -0.36
C LEU A 454 14.18 -22.43 -1.59
N LEU A 455 13.65 -22.86 -2.74
CA LEU A 455 14.39 -23.01 -3.99
C LEU A 455 15.71 -23.79 -3.82
N GLY A 456 15.68 -24.90 -3.05
CA GLY A 456 16.83 -25.76 -2.80
C GLY A 456 17.85 -25.19 -1.79
N TYR A 457 17.55 -24.10 -1.10
CA TYR A 457 18.41 -23.54 -0.05
C TYR A 457 17.80 -23.77 1.33
N ARG A 458 18.63 -24.16 2.29
CA ARG A 458 18.21 -24.26 3.69
C ARG A 458 17.97 -22.87 4.28
N ILE A 459 16.80 -22.65 4.82
CA ILE A 459 16.35 -21.40 5.42
C ILE A 459 16.21 -21.59 6.93
N PRO A 460 17.05 -20.93 7.74
CA PRO A 460 16.97 -21.04 9.20
C PRO A 460 15.69 -20.41 9.75
N LYS A 461 15.16 -20.97 10.82
CA LYS A 461 14.07 -20.36 11.60
C LYS A 461 14.35 -18.89 11.92
N GLY A 462 13.33 -18.03 11.79
CA GLY A 462 13.39 -16.59 12.04
C GLY A 462 13.94 -15.78 10.87
N THR A 463 14.21 -16.42 9.71
CA THR A 463 14.56 -15.70 8.48
C THR A 463 13.32 -15.05 7.90
N VAL A 464 13.42 -13.75 7.58
CA VAL A 464 12.35 -12.99 6.94
C VAL A 464 12.44 -13.13 5.42
N ILE A 465 11.33 -13.44 4.79
CA ILE A 465 11.15 -13.51 3.33
C ILE A 465 10.27 -12.35 2.91
N LEU A 466 10.73 -11.55 1.97
CA LEU A 466 10.02 -10.45 1.35
C LEU A 466 9.73 -10.81 -0.10
N SER A 467 8.45 -10.83 -0.47
CA SER A 467 8.02 -11.07 -1.85
C SER A 467 7.52 -9.76 -2.44
N PRO A 468 8.22 -9.16 -3.42
CA PRO A 468 7.75 -7.97 -4.11
C PRO A 468 6.42 -8.23 -4.81
N ALA A 469 5.44 -7.36 -4.59
CA ALA A 469 4.13 -7.45 -5.27
C ALA A 469 4.18 -6.87 -6.70
N ARG A 470 5.33 -6.36 -7.10
CA ARG A 470 5.64 -5.78 -8.41
C ARG A 470 7.06 -6.22 -8.79
N GLY A 471 7.43 -6.10 -10.04
CA GLY A 471 8.80 -6.42 -10.49
C GLY A 471 8.90 -7.75 -11.22
N GLN A 472 9.98 -8.51 -10.96
CA GLN A 472 10.23 -9.79 -11.65
C GLN A 472 9.06 -10.75 -11.48
N SER A 473 8.73 -11.47 -12.54
CA SER A 473 7.61 -12.39 -12.68
C SER A 473 6.19 -11.79 -12.51
N ILE A 474 6.07 -10.49 -12.25
CA ILE A 474 4.78 -9.78 -12.13
C ILE A 474 4.63 -8.73 -13.24
N LEU A 475 5.58 -7.79 -13.36
CA LEU A 475 5.61 -6.70 -14.34
C LEU A 475 6.88 -6.70 -15.20
N LYS A 476 7.77 -7.63 -14.95
CA LYS A 476 9.00 -7.89 -15.71
C LYS A 476 9.13 -9.39 -15.96
N PRO A 477 9.86 -9.80 -16.98
CA PRO A 477 10.12 -11.20 -17.22
C PRO A 477 10.61 -11.94 -15.99
N SER A 478 10.22 -13.21 -15.86
CA SER A 478 10.66 -14.07 -14.76
C SER A 478 12.15 -14.43 -14.90
N ILE A 479 12.82 -14.60 -13.76
CA ILE A 479 14.16 -15.20 -13.73
C ILE A 479 13.96 -16.72 -13.74
N PRO A 480 14.59 -17.46 -14.67
CA PRO A 480 14.42 -18.90 -14.76
C PRO A 480 14.75 -19.63 -13.46
N VAL A 481 13.91 -20.56 -13.09
CA VAL A 481 14.05 -21.43 -11.91
C VAL A 481 14.09 -22.88 -12.39
N ASP A 482 15.07 -23.64 -11.92
CA ASP A 482 15.07 -25.09 -12.10
C ASP A 482 13.88 -25.69 -11.33
N GLU A 483 12.98 -26.36 -12.05
CA GLU A 483 11.76 -26.95 -11.48
C GLU A 483 12.07 -27.95 -10.37
N SER A 484 13.20 -28.67 -10.42
CA SER A 484 13.63 -29.61 -9.37
C SER A 484 13.94 -28.94 -8.03
N ARG A 485 14.24 -27.64 -8.03
CA ARG A 485 14.54 -26.84 -6.84
C ARG A 485 13.30 -26.23 -6.19
N ARG A 486 12.15 -26.26 -6.86
CA ARG A 486 10.91 -25.79 -6.28
C ARG A 486 10.41 -26.72 -5.18
N SER A 487 9.64 -26.19 -4.24
CA SER A 487 8.92 -27.02 -3.27
C SER A 487 7.98 -27.99 -3.99
N LYS A 488 7.73 -29.17 -3.39
CA LYS A 488 6.78 -30.16 -3.96
C LYS A 488 5.39 -29.59 -4.14
N SER A 489 4.95 -28.72 -3.23
CA SER A 489 3.64 -28.04 -3.33
C SER A 489 3.60 -27.05 -4.47
N SER A 490 4.70 -26.35 -4.77
CA SER A 490 4.84 -25.46 -5.93
C SER A 490 4.88 -26.23 -7.25
N GLN A 491 5.64 -27.34 -7.31
CA GLN A 491 5.70 -28.22 -8.50
C GLN A 491 4.31 -28.79 -8.85
N ASN A 492 3.55 -29.22 -7.85
CA ASN A 492 2.21 -29.79 -8.02
C ASN A 492 1.12 -28.76 -8.31
N ALA A 493 1.38 -27.48 -8.07
CA ALA A 493 0.43 -26.42 -8.32
C ALA A 493 0.27 -26.18 -9.84
N LYS A 494 -0.97 -26.27 -10.33
CA LYS A 494 -1.27 -25.88 -11.70
C LYS A 494 -1.13 -24.36 -11.83
N ALA A 495 0.01 -23.89 -12.29
CA ALA A 495 0.21 -22.51 -12.68
C ALA A 495 0.12 -22.41 -14.20
N ARG A 496 -0.63 -21.44 -14.73
CA ARG A 496 -0.56 -21.11 -16.15
C ARG A 496 0.81 -20.53 -16.47
N ALA A 497 1.34 -20.88 -17.63
CA ALA A 497 2.48 -20.19 -18.19
C ALA A 497 2.03 -18.82 -18.70
N TRP A 498 2.79 -17.79 -18.40
CA TRP A 498 2.61 -16.45 -18.95
C TRP A 498 3.62 -16.22 -20.05
N ASP A 499 3.19 -15.44 -21.05
CA ASP A 499 4.13 -14.94 -22.04
C ASP A 499 4.88 -13.74 -21.43
N ASP A 500 6.17 -13.95 -21.13
CA ASP A 500 7.04 -12.91 -20.60
C ASP A 500 7.28 -11.77 -21.61
N ALA A 501 7.01 -11.98 -22.90
CA ALA A 501 7.20 -10.97 -23.94
C ALA A 501 6.21 -9.81 -23.80
N ASP A 502 5.00 -10.06 -23.31
CA ASP A 502 3.98 -9.02 -23.12
C ASP A 502 3.66 -8.68 -21.66
N ILE A 503 4.42 -9.23 -20.70
CA ILE A 503 4.13 -9.07 -19.26
C ILE A 503 4.14 -7.62 -18.77
N THR A 504 4.86 -6.73 -19.46
CA THR A 504 4.91 -5.29 -19.17
C THR A 504 3.70 -4.53 -19.71
N GLN A 505 2.94 -5.11 -20.63
CA GLN A 505 1.80 -4.47 -21.29
C GLN A 505 0.55 -4.54 -20.41
N PHE A 506 -0.28 -3.50 -20.49
CA PHE A 506 -1.63 -3.52 -19.95
C PHE A 506 -2.53 -4.32 -20.92
N LYS A 507 -2.82 -5.57 -20.57
CA LYS A 507 -3.54 -6.52 -21.44
C LYS A 507 -4.58 -7.30 -20.63
N PRO A 508 -5.80 -6.78 -20.48
CA PRO A 508 -6.87 -7.45 -19.74
C PRO A 508 -7.19 -8.86 -20.20
N GLU A 509 -7.02 -9.14 -21.51
CA GLU A 509 -7.32 -10.43 -22.13
C GLU A 509 -6.54 -11.60 -21.50
N ARG A 510 -5.39 -11.33 -20.85
CA ARG A 510 -4.61 -12.36 -20.14
C ARG A 510 -5.39 -13.04 -19.01
N TRP A 511 -6.41 -12.38 -18.48
CA TRP A 511 -7.27 -12.88 -17.42
C TRP A 511 -8.51 -13.62 -17.91
N LEU A 512 -8.64 -13.78 -19.23
CA LEU A 512 -9.75 -14.50 -19.86
C LEU A 512 -9.32 -15.90 -20.29
N VAL A 513 -10.17 -16.87 -20.04
CA VAL A 513 -10.07 -18.20 -20.65
C VAL A 513 -10.72 -18.09 -22.01
N ASP A 514 -10.00 -18.53 -23.05
CA ASP A 514 -10.45 -18.45 -24.44
C ASP A 514 -10.95 -17.03 -24.81
N PRO A 515 -10.05 -16.02 -24.80
CA PRO A 515 -10.43 -14.61 -24.98
C PRO A 515 -11.09 -14.30 -26.32
N ASN A 516 -11.02 -15.23 -27.27
CA ASN A 516 -11.66 -15.14 -28.61
C ASN A 516 -13.03 -15.84 -28.66
N ASP A 517 -13.47 -16.46 -27.55
CA ASP A 517 -14.80 -17.06 -27.48
C ASP A 517 -15.88 -15.95 -27.43
N ALA A 518 -17.08 -16.26 -27.89
CA ALA A 518 -18.26 -15.40 -27.81
C ALA A 518 -18.66 -15.09 -26.32
N SER A 519 -18.27 -15.95 -25.40
CA SER A 519 -18.53 -15.81 -23.95
C SER A 519 -17.29 -16.20 -23.14
N PRO A 520 -16.21 -15.38 -23.16
CA PRO A 520 -15.00 -15.70 -22.43
C PRO A 520 -15.25 -15.74 -20.93
N GLU A 521 -14.57 -16.64 -20.21
CA GLU A 521 -14.64 -16.71 -18.76
C GLU A 521 -13.47 -15.97 -18.13
N PHE A 522 -13.77 -15.26 -17.04
CA PHE A 522 -12.74 -14.62 -16.22
C PHE A 522 -12.12 -15.63 -15.26
N ASP A 523 -10.78 -15.70 -15.23
CA ASP A 523 -10.01 -16.50 -14.29
C ASP A 523 -9.01 -15.63 -13.53
N GLN A 524 -9.35 -15.34 -12.28
CA GLN A 524 -8.50 -14.53 -11.38
C GLN A 524 -7.16 -15.21 -11.05
N GLN A 525 -7.04 -16.51 -11.29
CA GLN A 525 -5.79 -17.27 -11.07
C GLN A 525 -4.98 -17.44 -12.35
N ALA A 526 -5.40 -16.84 -13.45
CA ALA A 526 -4.74 -16.97 -14.73
C ALA A 526 -3.30 -16.46 -14.73
N GLY A 527 -2.90 -15.64 -13.77
CA GLY A 527 -1.58 -15.09 -13.80
C GLY A 527 -0.98 -14.54 -12.52
N PRO A 528 0.23 -13.91 -12.61
CA PRO A 528 0.99 -13.48 -11.47
C PRO A 528 0.35 -12.24 -10.82
N GLN A 529 -0.32 -12.46 -9.69
CA GLN A 529 -0.98 -11.43 -8.90
C GLN A 529 -0.68 -11.63 -7.43
N LEU A 530 0.05 -10.68 -6.81
CA LEU A 530 0.39 -10.70 -5.39
C LEU A 530 -0.21 -9.54 -4.58
N ALA A 531 -0.89 -8.60 -5.22
CA ALA A 531 -1.34 -7.34 -4.57
C ALA A 531 -2.13 -7.55 -3.27
N PHE A 532 -2.97 -8.58 -3.21
CA PHE A 532 -3.76 -8.90 -2.01
C PHE A 532 -3.15 -10.01 -1.14
N GLY A 533 -2.01 -10.56 -1.52
CA GLY A 533 -1.47 -11.76 -0.89
C GLY A 533 -2.39 -12.97 -0.98
N PHE A 534 -2.03 -14.04 -0.27
CA PHE A 534 -2.77 -15.31 -0.32
C PHE A 534 -2.95 -15.94 1.06
N GLY A 535 -3.86 -16.92 1.13
CA GLY A 535 -4.09 -17.74 2.32
C GLY A 535 -4.74 -16.97 3.48
N THR A 536 -4.58 -17.50 4.69
CA THR A 536 -5.20 -16.95 5.91
C THR A 536 -4.74 -15.54 6.26
N ARG A 537 -3.57 -15.13 5.77
CA ARG A 537 -2.96 -13.81 5.96
C ARG A 537 -3.09 -12.91 4.74
N GLY A 538 -3.86 -13.31 3.73
CA GLY A 538 -4.24 -12.46 2.61
C GLY A 538 -5.06 -11.25 3.06
N CYS A 539 -5.20 -10.25 2.19
CA CYS A 539 -5.96 -9.03 2.47
C CYS A 539 -7.39 -9.34 2.93
N TYR A 540 -7.76 -8.76 4.07
CA TYR A 540 -9.11 -8.93 4.61
C TYR A 540 -10.15 -8.20 3.77
N GLY A 541 -9.83 -6.96 3.33
CA GLY A 541 -10.71 -6.09 2.55
C GLY A 541 -10.78 -6.42 1.06
N ARG A 542 -10.18 -7.53 0.59
CA ARG A 542 -10.10 -7.85 -0.85
C ARG A 542 -11.45 -7.77 -1.56
N ARG A 543 -12.52 -8.32 -0.97
CA ARG A 543 -13.85 -8.32 -1.58
C ARG A 543 -14.44 -6.92 -1.70
N LEU A 544 -14.25 -6.10 -0.65
CA LEU A 544 -14.68 -4.70 -0.67
C LEU A 544 -13.92 -3.91 -1.74
N ALA A 545 -12.60 -4.05 -1.81
CA ALA A 545 -11.77 -3.37 -2.80
C ALA A 545 -12.18 -3.72 -4.25
N TYR A 546 -12.46 -4.99 -4.55
CA TYR A 546 -12.95 -5.38 -5.89
C TYR A 546 -14.34 -4.82 -6.18
N LEU A 547 -15.23 -4.78 -5.18
CA LEU A 547 -16.56 -4.19 -5.32
C LEU A 547 -16.45 -2.68 -5.63
N GLU A 548 -15.62 -1.96 -4.89
CA GLU A 548 -15.36 -0.53 -5.11
C GLU A 548 -14.76 -0.28 -6.50
N MET A 549 -13.68 -0.97 -6.83
CA MET A 549 -13.01 -0.80 -8.13
C MET A 549 -13.94 -1.13 -9.30
N ARG A 550 -14.72 -2.22 -9.19
CA ARG A 550 -15.70 -2.59 -10.21
C ARG A 550 -16.71 -1.47 -10.44
N MET A 551 -17.29 -0.90 -9.37
CA MET A 551 -18.25 0.20 -9.48
C MET A 551 -17.61 1.47 -10.02
N ILE A 552 -16.44 1.88 -9.49
CA ILE A 552 -15.78 3.13 -9.90
C ILE A 552 -15.32 3.05 -11.36
N VAL A 553 -14.67 1.94 -11.78
CA VAL A 553 -14.23 1.76 -13.16
C VAL A 553 -15.41 1.74 -14.12
N THR A 554 -16.51 1.05 -13.76
CA THR A 554 -17.74 1.07 -14.55
C THR A 554 -18.25 2.50 -14.75
N MET A 555 -18.40 3.25 -13.67
CA MET A 555 -18.97 4.59 -13.72
C MET A 555 -18.07 5.61 -14.43
N ILE A 556 -16.75 5.49 -14.27
CA ILE A 556 -15.80 6.35 -15.00
C ILE A 556 -15.87 6.08 -16.51
N VAL A 557 -15.77 4.82 -16.93
CA VAL A 557 -15.77 4.46 -18.36
C VAL A 557 -17.12 4.65 -19.01
N TRP A 558 -18.21 4.56 -18.23
CA TRP A 558 -19.58 4.85 -18.69
C TRP A 558 -19.77 6.34 -18.99
N ASN A 559 -19.32 7.21 -18.10
CA ASN A 559 -19.59 8.66 -18.19
C ASN A 559 -18.53 9.43 -18.98
N PHE A 560 -17.30 8.92 -19.05
CA PHE A 560 -16.19 9.66 -19.64
C PHE A 560 -15.38 8.82 -20.63
N GLN A 561 -14.87 9.50 -21.64
CA GLN A 561 -13.71 9.04 -22.37
C GLN A 561 -12.46 9.66 -21.73
N LEU A 562 -11.58 8.80 -21.20
CA LEU A 562 -10.26 9.22 -20.76
C LEU A 562 -9.36 9.33 -21.99
N LEU A 563 -8.81 10.51 -22.20
CA LEU A 563 -7.90 10.80 -23.31
C LEU A 563 -6.45 10.76 -22.79
N PRO A 564 -5.47 10.42 -23.66
CA PRO A 564 -4.08 10.52 -23.29
C PRO A 564 -3.73 11.95 -22.83
N CYS A 565 -2.98 12.06 -21.75
CA CYS A 565 -2.44 13.33 -21.31
C CYS A 565 -1.19 13.72 -22.11
N PRO A 566 -0.84 15.00 -22.22
CA PRO A 566 0.44 15.44 -22.73
C PRO A 566 1.61 14.71 -22.05
N LYS A 567 2.71 14.49 -22.78
CA LYS A 567 3.84 13.66 -22.32
C LYS A 567 4.40 14.09 -20.97
N GLU A 568 4.43 15.40 -20.71
CA GLU A 568 4.93 15.98 -19.47
C GLU A 568 4.04 15.66 -18.26
N LEU A 569 2.74 15.35 -18.49
CA LEU A 569 1.73 15.04 -17.49
C LEU A 569 1.41 13.53 -17.40
N SER A 570 1.95 12.71 -18.32
CA SER A 570 1.66 11.27 -18.38
C SER A 570 2.71 10.40 -17.67
N SER A 571 3.59 11.00 -16.84
CA SER A 571 4.64 10.28 -16.12
C SER A 571 4.11 9.15 -15.26
N TYR A 572 4.76 7.97 -15.34
CA TYR A 572 4.54 6.83 -14.45
C TYR A 572 5.52 6.81 -13.27
N ALA A 573 6.14 7.96 -12.94
CA ALA A 573 6.95 8.08 -11.74
C ALA A 573 6.09 7.83 -10.50
N PRO A 574 6.53 6.96 -9.58
CA PRO A 574 5.81 6.70 -8.35
C PRO A 574 6.15 7.71 -7.25
N LYS A 575 5.21 7.87 -6.32
CA LYS A 575 5.48 8.27 -4.94
C LYS A 575 5.31 7.01 -4.08
N GLU A 576 6.39 6.57 -3.44
CA GLU A 576 6.36 5.46 -2.51
C GLU A 576 6.24 6.00 -1.09
N GLY A 577 5.06 5.76 -0.48
CA GLY A 577 4.75 6.02 0.90
C GLY A 577 4.47 4.70 1.63
N PHE A 578 3.44 4.69 2.46
CA PHE A 578 2.86 3.45 2.96
C PHE A 578 2.32 2.60 1.81
N THR A 579 1.83 3.26 0.77
CA THR A 579 1.39 2.67 -0.49
C THR A 579 2.24 3.17 -1.66
N TYR A 580 2.14 2.45 -2.77
CA TYR A 580 2.77 2.79 -4.05
C TYR A 580 1.74 3.45 -4.95
N LYS A 581 1.82 4.77 -5.10
CA LYS A 581 0.88 5.57 -5.88
C LYS A 581 1.58 6.38 -6.97
N PRO A 582 0.88 6.82 -8.04
CA PRO A 582 1.48 7.74 -9.00
C PRO A 582 1.89 9.03 -8.28
N LYS A 583 3.01 9.62 -8.69
CA LYS A 583 3.47 10.90 -8.16
C LYS A 583 2.46 12.00 -8.45
N ASP A 584 1.94 11.99 -9.69
CA ASP A 584 0.92 12.91 -10.18
C ASP A 584 -0.11 12.10 -10.99
N CYS A 585 -1.40 12.32 -10.76
CA CYS A 585 -2.48 11.66 -11.46
C CYS A 585 -3.32 12.68 -12.24
N TYR A 586 -2.82 13.12 -13.40
CA TYR A 586 -3.59 13.95 -14.32
C TYR A 586 -4.56 13.08 -15.13
N VAL A 587 -5.76 13.61 -15.34
CA VAL A 587 -6.77 13.06 -16.24
C VAL A 587 -7.17 14.11 -17.27
N ARG A 588 -7.43 13.66 -18.49
CA ARG A 588 -8.00 14.45 -19.57
C ARG A 588 -9.30 13.78 -19.99
N LEU A 589 -10.41 14.42 -19.70
CA LEU A 589 -11.72 13.80 -19.83
C LEU A 589 -12.55 14.46 -20.92
N GLN A 590 -13.34 13.63 -21.61
CA GLN A 590 -14.46 14.05 -22.46
C GLN A 590 -15.71 13.39 -21.91
N ALA A 591 -16.72 14.20 -21.54
CA ALA A 591 -18.03 13.69 -21.12
C ALA A 591 -18.75 13.02 -22.29
N LEU A 592 -19.44 11.91 -22.02
CA LEU A 592 -20.15 11.10 -23.02
C LEU A 592 -21.67 11.32 -22.98
N HIS A 593 -22.19 11.96 -21.91
CA HIS A 593 -23.59 12.26 -21.68
C HIS A 593 -23.77 13.72 -21.25
#